data_193e58e57794eabe4ebf64baa5a802a7
#
_entry.id   193e58e57794eabe4ebf64baa5a802a7
#
_cell.length_a   1.000
_cell.length_b   1.000
_cell.length_c   1.000
_cell.angle_alpha   90.00
_cell.angle_beta   90.00
_cell.angle_gamma   90.00
#
_symmetry.space_group_name_H-M   'P 1'
#
loop_
_entity.id
_entity.type
_entity.pdbx_description
1 polymer ?
#
loop_
_entity_poly.entity_id
_entity_poly.type
_entity_poly.pdbx_seq_one_letter_code
_entity_poly.pdbx_strand_id
1 'polypeptide(L)'
;MAVLALLGPVAPPVAGAQAAGNALRDRATSKGTARYDDVFKRYTKRWFGAGFDWRWFKAQGMAESGLDSAATSRVGARGIMQLMPSTYQAIRSVDPAFGRIDDPEWNIAAGIRHDRHLWRLWSPRVRGDDRLSFMFASYNAGERTIGRALQVAQRDTAGAAAWSRVEAVAPQVPRWRYRETLGYLRTIRMHHAVIRRR
;
A
#
# COMPACT_ATOMS: atom_id res chain seq x y z
N MET A 1 29.13 2.97 10.53
CA MET A 1 28.87 4.33 11.06
C MET A 1 27.41 4.64 10.86
N ALA A 2 26.66 4.75 11.95
CA ALA A 2 25.21 5.00 11.94
C ALA A 2 24.98 6.51 11.98
N VAL A 3 24.24 7.06 11.01
CA VAL A 3 23.79 8.45 11.03
C VAL A 3 22.40 8.47 11.65
N LEU A 4 22.35 8.93 12.90
CA LEU A 4 21.16 9.18 13.70
C LEU A 4 20.56 10.53 13.25
N ALA A 5 19.40 10.54 12.59
CA ALA A 5 18.66 11.75 12.27
C ALA A 5 17.69 12.08 13.40
N LEU A 6 17.99 13.14 14.14
CA LEU A 6 17.13 13.78 15.15
C LEU A 6 15.94 14.46 14.46
N LEU A 7 14.73 14.01 14.76
CA LEU A 7 13.47 14.71 14.45
C LEU A 7 13.04 15.48 15.71
N GLY A 8 13.09 16.81 15.64
CA GLY A 8 12.52 17.70 16.65
C GLY A 8 10.99 17.73 16.61
N PRO A 9 10.31 18.16 17.70
CA PRO A 9 8.86 18.15 17.80
C PRO A 9 8.23 19.27 16.94
N VAL A 10 7.24 18.90 16.11
CA VAL A 10 6.38 19.85 15.38
C VAL A 10 5.18 20.17 16.26
N ALA A 11 4.96 21.45 16.55
CA ALA A 11 3.82 21.95 17.32
C ALA A 11 2.50 21.80 16.55
N PRO A 12 1.34 21.58 17.24
CA PRO A 12 0.05 21.40 16.58
C PRO A 12 -0.55 22.77 16.14
N PRO A 13 -1.23 22.82 14.99
CA PRO A 13 -1.86 24.04 14.50
C PRO A 13 -3.27 24.25 15.06
N VAL A 14 -3.71 25.52 15.15
CA VAL A 14 -4.93 26.03 15.78
C VAL A 14 -6.21 25.70 15.02
N ALA A 15 -7.24 25.23 15.72
CA ALA A 15 -8.40 24.50 15.18
C ALA A 15 -9.45 25.28 14.34
N GLY A 16 -9.43 26.59 14.28
CA GLY A 16 -10.51 27.39 13.67
C GLY A 16 -10.33 27.76 12.18
N ALA A 17 -9.09 27.95 11.72
CA ALA A 17 -8.79 28.25 10.31
C ALA A 17 -8.70 26.96 9.45
N GLN A 18 -8.66 25.81 10.09
CA GLN A 18 -8.53 24.49 9.44
C GLN A 18 -9.80 23.98 8.80
N ALA A 19 -10.98 24.28 9.34
CA ALA A 19 -12.26 23.75 8.82
C ALA A 19 -12.62 24.32 7.44
N ALA A 20 -12.40 25.62 7.20
CA ALA A 20 -12.65 26.23 5.89
C ALA A 20 -11.59 25.87 4.85
N GLY A 21 -10.33 25.73 5.27
CA GLY A 21 -9.24 25.25 4.43
C GLY A 21 -9.39 23.78 4.02
N ASN A 22 -9.94 22.95 4.91
CA ASN A 22 -10.20 21.54 4.64
C ASN A 22 -11.36 21.34 3.65
N ALA A 23 -12.43 22.11 3.72
CA ALA A 23 -13.57 22.02 2.79
C ALA A 23 -13.20 22.43 1.34
N LEU A 24 -12.30 23.40 1.17
CA LEU A 24 -11.77 23.80 -0.14
C LEU A 24 -10.74 22.79 -0.68
N ARG A 25 -9.90 22.24 0.19
CA ARG A 25 -9.00 21.14 -0.16
C ARG A 25 -9.76 19.86 -0.52
N ASP A 26 -10.84 19.52 0.20
CA ASP A 26 -11.67 18.35 -0.07
C ASP A 26 -12.40 18.45 -1.41
N ARG A 27 -12.82 19.63 -1.85
CA ARG A 27 -13.40 19.85 -3.20
C ARG A 27 -12.36 19.76 -4.32
N ALA A 28 -11.17 20.32 -4.13
CA ALA A 28 -10.07 20.21 -5.08
C ALA A 28 -9.52 18.78 -5.16
N THR A 29 -9.41 18.09 -4.02
CA THR A 29 -8.98 16.70 -3.93
C THR A 29 -10.02 15.73 -4.50
N SER A 30 -11.33 16.01 -4.45
CA SER A 30 -12.35 15.09 -4.99
C SER A 30 -12.30 14.99 -6.53
N LYS A 31 -12.08 16.10 -7.25
CA LYS A 31 -11.88 16.08 -8.71
C LYS A 31 -10.52 15.51 -9.09
N GLY A 32 -9.48 15.81 -8.33
CA GLY A 32 -8.13 15.27 -8.54
C GLY A 32 -8.04 13.76 -8.31
N THR A 33 -8.76 13.26 -7.30
CA THR A 33 -8.76 11.83 -6.97
C THR A 33 -9.52 10.98 -7.99
N ALA A 34 -10.60 11.47 -8.60
CA ALA A 34 -11.36 10.73 -9.62
C ALA A 34 -10.56 10.53 -10.93
N ARG A 35 -9.52 11.33 -11.16
CA ARG A 35 -8.71 11.30 -12.39
C ARG A 35 -8.18 9.93 -12.78
N TYR A 36 -7.89 9.06 -11.79
CA TYR A 36 -7.28 7.75 -12.03
C TYR A 36 -8.26 6.57 -11.84
N ASP A 37 -9.54 6.82 -11.56
CA ASP A 37 -10.51 5.77 -11.24
C ASP A 37 -10.61 4.72 -12.33
N ASP A 38 -10.66 5.14 -13.60
CA ASP A 38 -10.78 4.20 -14.73
C ASP A 38 -9.51 3.39 -14.94
N VAL A 39 -8.35 3.93 -14.60
CA VAL A 39 -7.08 3.21 -14.61
C VAL A 39 -7.09 2.12 -13.54
N PHE A 40 -7.47 2.46 -12.30
CA PHE A 40 -7.59 1.48 -11.22
C PHE A 40 -8.60 0.37 -11.54
N LYS A 41 -9.79 0.72 -12.04
CA LYS A 41 -10.82 -0.25 -12.46
C LYS A 41 -10.30 -1.20 -13.53
N ARG A 42 -9.66 -0.65 -14.59
CA ARG A 42 -9.15 -1.42 -15.73
C ARG A 42 -8.13 -2.46 -15.30
N TYR A 43 -7.11 -2.05 -14.54
CA TYR A 43 -6.03 -2.96 -14.16
C TYR A 43 -6.42 -3.90 -13.01
N THR A 44 -7.33 -3.49 -12.13
CA THR A 44 -7.96 -4.43 -11.18
C THR A 44 -8.70 -5.54 -11.91
N LYS A 45 -9.57 -5.17 -12.87
CA LYS A 45 -10.30 -6.16 -13.68
C LYS A 45 -9.34 -7.09 -14.42
N ARG A 46 -8.25 -6.55 -14.98
CA ARG A 46 -7.26 -7.33 -15.74
C ARG A 46 -6.59 -8.42 -14.89
N TRP A 47 -6.19 -8.13 -13.66
CA TRP A 47 -5.39 -9.05 -12.86
C TRP A 47 -6.13 -9.75 -11.72
N PHE A 48 -7.20 -9.15 -11.20
CA PHE A 48 -7.97 -9.72 -10.09
C PHE A 48 -9.37 -10.18 -10.51
N GLY A 49 -9.85 -9.78 -11.70
CA GLY A 49 -11.18 -10.06 -12.20
C GLY A 49 -12.20 -8.97 -11.84
N ALA A 50 -13.38 -9.03 -12.51
CA ALA A 50 -14.39 -7.98 -12.40
C ALA A 50 -15.06 -7.87 -11.02
N GLY A 51 -15.03 -8.95 -10.23
CA GLY A 51 -15.63 -8.98 -8.89
C GLY A 51 -14.74 -8.43 -7.78
N PHE A 52 -13.47 -8.08 -8.07
CA PHE A 52 -12.58 -7.54 -7.06
C PHE A 52 -12.78 -6.03 -6.91
N ASP A 53 -12.87 -5.53 -5.68
CA ASP A 53 -13.09 -4.10 -5.42
C ASP A 53 -11.81 -3.28 -5.71
N TRP A 54 -11.80 -2.58 -6.83
CA TRP A 54 -10.72 -1.73 -7.30
C TRP A 54 -10.36 -0.59 -6.33
N ARG A 55 -11.30 -0.23 -5.45
CA ARG A 55 -11.11 0.84 -4.48
C ARG A 55 -10.01 0.53 -3.47
N TRP A 56 -9.70 -0.74 -3.24
CA TRP A 56 -8.56 -1.15 -2.42
C TRP A 56 -7.23 -0.64 -2.97
N PHE A 57 -7.00 -0.75 -4.27
CA PHE A 57 -5.76 -0.28 -4.89
C PHE A 57 -5.71 1.23 -5.01
N LYS A 58 -6.84 1.89 -5.21
CA LYS A 58 -6.91 3.36 -5.12
C LYS A 58 -6.59 3.84 -3.70
N ALA A 59 -7.15 3.20 -2.68
CA ALA A 59 -6.87 3.50 -1.27
C ALA A 59 -5.38 3.29 -0.95
N GLN A 60 -4.75 2.27 -1.53
CA GLN A 60 -3.32 2.05 -1.45
C GLN A 60 -2.54 3.20 -2.10
N GLY A 61 -2.83 3.59 -3.33
CA GLY A 61 -2.18 4.73 -3.99
C GLY A 61 -2.35 6.05 -3.21
N MET A 62 -3.49 6.23 -2.54
CA MET A 62 -3.69 7.36 -1.61
C MET A 62 -2.78 7.26 -0.38
N ALA A 63 -2.57 6.07 0.17
CA ALA A 63 -1.67 5.85 1.30
C ALA A 63 -0.19 6.01 0.90
N GLU A 64 0.19 5.63 -0.33
CA GLU A 64 1.55 5.71 -0.85
C GLU A 64 2.01 7.14 -1.15
N SER A 65 1.20 7.92 -1.86
CA SER A 65 1.60 9.23 -2.37
C SER A 65 0.51 10.30 -2.32
N GLY A 66 -0.69 9.99 -1.82
CA GLY A 66 -1.85 10.86 -2.00
C GLY A 66 -2.31 10.95 -3.46
N LEU A 67 -1.98 9.97 -4.31
CA LEU A 67 -2.16 9.95 -5.77
C LEU A 67 -1.31 10.97 -6.53
N ASP A 68 -0.19 11.41 -5.96
CA ASP A 68 0.76 12.28 -6.64
C ASP A 68 1.64 11.47 -7.60
N SER A 69 1.48 11.72 -8.90
CA SER A 69 2.24 11.05 -9.95
C SER A 69 3.71 11.48 -10.02
N ALA A 70 4.06 12.63 -9.45
CA ALA A 70 5.43 13.15 -9.40
C ALA A 70 6.16 12.77 -8.11
N ALA A 71 5.48 12.09 -7.17
CA ALA A 71 6.07 11.76 -5.88
C ALA A 71 7.33 10.90 -6.01
N THR A 72 8.38 11.31 -5.29
CA THR A 72 9.63 10.55 -5.17
C THR A 72 10.03 10.50 -3.70
N SER A 73 10.21 9.30 -3.16
CA SER A 73 10.64 9.12 -1.78
C SER A 73 12.15 9.32 -1.62
N ARG A 74 12.62 9.50 -0.38
CA ARG A 74 14.07 9.61 -0.07
C ARG A 74 14.87 8.38 -0.46
N VAL A 75 14.22 7.22 -0.55
CA VAL A 75 14.85 5.95 -0.97
C VAL A 75 14.66 5.65 -2.45
N GLY A 76 14.08 6.58 -3.22
CA GLY A 76 13.93 6.50 -4.68
C GLY A 76 12.69 5.77 -5.16
N ALA A 77 11.70 5.49 -4.29
CA ALA A 77 10.39 5.00 -4.73
C ALA A 77 9.65 6.11 -5.51
N ARG A 78 8.90 5.75 -6.57
CA ARG A 78 8.35 6.70 -7.55
C ARG A 78 6.87 6.52 -7.80
N GLY A 79 6.21 7.65 -8.03
CA GLY A 79 4.86 7.79 -8.56
C GLY A 79 3.75 7.41 -7.59
N ILE A 80 2.56 7.25 -8.12
CA ILE A 80 1.32 7.03 -7.37
C ILE A 80 1.41 5.84 -6.41
N MET A 81 2.00 4.74 -6.87
CA MET A 81 2.11 3.49 -6.12
C MET A 81 3.48 3.32 -5.45
N GLN A 82 4.32 4.36 -5.41
CA GLN A 82 5.63 4.37 -4.76
C GLN A 82 6.47 3.11 -5.05
N LEU A 83 6.60 2.79 -6.33
CA LEU A 83 7.38 1.62 -6.76
C LEU A 83 8.88 1.90 -6.72
N MET A 84 9.64 0.97 -6.16
CA MET A 84 11.09 0.97 -6.31
C MET A 84 11.47 0.68 -7.77
N PRO A 85 12.48 1.39 -8.33
CA PRO A 85 12.93 1.15 -9.71
C PRO A 85 13.30 -0.31 -9.99
N SER A 86 13.90 -1.01 -9.02
CA SER A 86 14.23 -2.44 -9.13
C SER A 86 12.98 -3.33 -9.26
N THR A 87 11.94 -3.05 -8.47
CA THR A 87 10.66 -3.76 -8.55
C THR A 87 10.00 -3.51 -9.91
N TYR A 88 9.98 -2.26 -10.37
CA TYR A 88 9.45 -1.92 -11.68
C TYR A 88 10.20 -2.62 -12.81
N GLN A 89 11.52 -2.64 -12.75
CA GLN A 89 12.36 -3.33 -13.75
C GLN A 89 12.08 -4.84 -13.77
N ALA A 90 11.92 -5.47 -12.60
CA ALA A 90 11.55 -6.88 -12.53
C ALA A 90 10.16 -7.15 -13.16
N ILE A 91 9.20 -6.22 -13.02
CA ILE A 91 7.90 -6.32 -13.69
C ILE A 91 8.07 -6.20 -15.21
N ARG A 92 8.85 -5.23 -15.70
CA ARG A 92 9.10 -5.03 -17.13
C ARG A 92 9.86 -6.18 -17.78
N SER A 93 10.75 -6.84 -17.06
CA SER A 93 11.48 -8.01 -17.61
C SER A 93 10.56 -9.19 -17.91
N VAL A 94 9.43 -9.29 -17.21
CA VAL A 94 8.41 -10.34 -17.45
C VAL A 94 7.32 -9.88 -18.42
N ASP A 95 7.04 -8.58 -18.48
CA ASP A 95 6.02 -7.98 -19.36
C ASP A 95 6.61 -6.70 -20.00
N PRO A 96 7.29 -6.80 -21.15
CA PRO A 96 7.92 -5.66 -21.82
C PRO A 96 6.96 -4.57 -22.30
N ALA A 97 5.64 -4.83 -22.32
CA ALA A 97 4.63 -3.84 -22.68
C ALA A 97 4.51 -2.67 -21.69
N PHE A 98 5.06 -2.81 -20.46
CA PHE A 98 5.09 -1.71 -19.51
C PHE A 98 5.99 -0.55 -20.00
N GLY A 99 5.43 0.66 -20.02
CA GLY A 99 6.12 1.88 -20.42
C GLY A 99 7.10 2.43 -19.37
N ARG A 100 7.02 3.72 -19.07
CA ARG A 100 7.91 4.38 -18.09
C ARG A 100 7.32 4.32 -16.69
N ILE A 101 8.17 4.18 -15.67
CA ILE A 101 7.76 4.19 -14.25
C ILE A 101 7.10 5.52 -13.83
N ASP A 102 7.49 6.63 -14.46
CA ASP A 102 6.97 7.96 -14.18
C ASP A 102 5.63 8.25 -14.91
N ASP A 103 5.18 7.37 -15.79
CA ASP A 103 3.84 7.43 -16.35
C ASP A 103 2.81 6.96 -15.34
N PRO A 104 1.80 7.78 -15.00
CA PRO A 104 0.82 7.44 -13.96
C PRO A 104 0.05 6.15 -14.24
N GLU A 105 -0.32 5.88 -15.48
CA GLU A 105 -1.04 4.67 -15.85
C GLU A 105 -0.18 3.43 -15.65
N TRP A 106 1.07 3.47 -16.14
CA TRP A 106 1.99 2.34 -16.00
C TRP A 106 2.45 2.13 -14.55
N ASN A 107 2.56 3.21 -13.78
CA ASN A 107 2.87 3.13 -12.35
C ASN A 107 1.75 2.44 -11.57
N ILE A 108 0.48 2.83 -11.79
CA ILE A 108 -0.69 2.16 -11.19
C ILE A 108 -0.76 0.70 -11.66
N ALA A 109 -0.62 0.47 -12.95
CA ALA A 109 -0.65 -0.86 -13.53
C ALA A 109 0.39 -1.79 -12.86
N ALA A 110 1.63 -1.33 -12.74
CA ALA A 110 2.71 -2.09 -12.14
C ALA A 110 2.48 -2.36 -10.64
N GLY A 111 1.96 -1.37 -9.90
CA GLY A 111 1.58 -1.55 -8.49
C GLY A 111 0.55 -2.67 -8.31
N ILE A 112 -0.56 -2.62 -9.06
CA ILE A 112 -1.61 -3.64 -8.98
C ILE A 112 -1.09 -5.02 -9.44
N ARG A 113 -0.18 -5.06 -10.44
CA ARG A 113 0.45 -6.31 -10.86
C ARG A 113 1.36 -6.89 -9.77
N HIS A 114 2.09 -6.03 -9.04
CA HIS A 114 2.87 -6.45 -7.88
C HIS A 114 1.98 -6.99 -6.76
N ASP A 115 0.88 -6.29 -6.46
CA ASP A 115 -0.14 -6.79 -5.52
C ASP A 115 -0.70 -8.15 -5.94
N ARG A 116 -0.92 -8.37 -7.24
CA ARG A 116 -1.36 -9.67 -7.75
C ARG A 116 -0.33 -10.78 -7.49
N HIS A 117 0.96 -10.47 -7.61
CA HIS A 117 2.02 -11.41 -7.25
C HIS A 117 1.95 -11.76 -5.76
N LEU A 118 1.89 -10.76 -4.89
CA LEU A 118 1.77 -10.94 -3.44
C LEU A 118 0.48 -11.67 -3.04
N TRP A 119 -0.63 -11.35 -3.68
CA TRP A 119 -1.90 -12.06 -3.50
C TRP A 119 -1.79 -13.54 -3.80
N ARG A 120 -1.10 -13.92 -4.88
CA ARG A 120 -0.87 -15.33 -5.23
C ARG A 120 0.06 -16.00 -4.24
N LEU A 121 1.11 -15.32 -3.81
CA LEU A 121 2.07 -15.83 -2.83
C LEU A 121 1.38 -16.29 -1.54
N TRP A 122 0.38 -15.54 -1.07
CA TRP A 122 -0.33 -15.83 0.17
C TRP A 122 -1.52 -16.78 0.01
N SER A 123 -1.98 -17.04 -1.21
CA SER A 123 -3.21 -17.82 -1.46
C SER A 123 -3.21 -19.24 -0.90
N PRO A 124 -2.11 -19.97 -0.87
CA PRO A 124 -2.10 -21.32 -0.29
C PRO A 124 -2.21 -21.34 1.24
N ARG A 125 -1.86 -20.23 1.90
CA ARG A 125 -1.70 -20.15 3.35
C ARG A 125 -2.76 -19.32 4.05
N VAL A 126 -3.34 -18.34 3.36
CA VAL A 126 -4.21 -17.30 3.93
C VAL A 126 -5.50 -17.22 3.14
N ARG A 127 -6.64 -17.13 3.85
CA ARG A 127 -7.98 -17.04 3.26
C ARG A 127 -8.70 -15.76 3.70
N GLY A 128 -9.76 -15.41 2.98
CA GLY A 128 -10.64 -14.28 3.31
C GLY A 128 -9.92 -12.93 3.36
N ASP A 129 -10.40 -12.04 4.22
CA ASP A 129 -9.93 -10.66 4.36
C ASP A 129 -8.50 -10.55 4.89
N ASP A 130 -8.02 -11.56 5.61
CA ASP A 130 -6.64 -11.61 6.07
C ASP A 130 -5.66 -11.55 4.90
N ARG A 131 -6.03 -12.11 3.75
CA ARG A 131 -5.18 -12.10 2.56
C ARG A 131 -4.90 -10.68 2.02
N LEU A 132 -5.85 -9.74 2.15
CA LEU A 132 -5.61 -8.33 1.87
C LEU A 132 -4.54 -7.75 2.80
N SER A 133 -4.62 -8.07 4.08
CA SER A 133 -3.64 -7.60 5.08
C SER A 133 -2.25 -8.13 4.79
N PHE A 134 -2.12 -9.42 4.48
CA PHE A 134 -0.84 -10.02 4.08
C PHE A 134 -0.28 -9.42 2.80
N MET A 135 -1.12 -9.18 1.78
CA MET A 135 -0.75 -8.56 0.52
C MET A 135 -0.19 -7.15 0.74
N PHE A 136 -0.96 -6.26 1.36
CA PHE A 136 -0.53 -4.87 1.58
C PHE A 136 0.64 -4.76 2.56
N ALA A 137 0.68 -5.58 3.62
CA ALA A 137 1.83 -5.62 4.51
C ALA A 137 3.11 -6.04 3.79
N SER A 138 3.00 -7.01 2.87
CA SER A 138 4.14 -7.47 2.05
C SER A 138 4.58 -6.42 1.04
N TYR A 139 3.66 -5.63 0.50
CA TYR A 139 3.98 -4.50 -0.36
C TYR A 139 4.88 -3.48 0.38
N ASN A 140 4.49 -3.10 1.60
CA ASN A 140 5.19 -2.11 2.42
C ASN A 140 6.49 -2.65 3.04
N ALA A 141 6.45 -3.83 3.67
CA ALA A 141 7.56 -4.37 4.47
C ALA A 141 8.43 -5.41 3.75
N GLY A 142 8.00 -5.84 2.57
CA GLY A 142 8.58 -6.94 1.84
C GLY A 142 8.05 -8.32 2.28
N GLU A 143 7.81 -9.20 1.32
CA GLU A 143 7.24 -10.54 1.52
C GLU A 143 8.04 -11.41 2.50
N ARG A 144 9.38 -11.30 2.46
CA ARG A 144 10.26 -12.04 3.38
C ARG A 144 10.08 -11.63 4.83
N THR A 145 9.84 -10.34 5.09
CA THR A 145 9.58 -9.82 6.44
C THR A 145 8.28 -10.37 6.98
N ILE A 146 7.21 -10.32 6.18
CA ILE A 146 5.90 -10.85 6.57
C ILE A 146 5.94 -12.39 6.68
N GLY A 147 6.72 -13.06 5.83
CA GLY A 147 6.97 -14.50 5.96
C GLY A 147 7.61 -14.88 7.30
N ARG A 148 8.64 -14.13 7.74
CA ARG A 148 9.23 -14.34 9.08
C ARG A 148 8.24 -14.07 10.20
N ALA A 149 7.43 -13.01 10.07
CA ALA A 149 6.41 -12.68 11.06
C ALA A 149 5.37 -13.80 11.19
N LEU A 150 4.94 -14.38 10.08
CA LEU A 150 4.04 -15.53 10.07
C LEU A 150 4.70 -16.76 10.75
N GLN A 151 5.98 -17.02 10.47
CA GLN A 151 6.71 -18.11 11.12
C GLN A 151 6.77 -17.93 12.64
N VAL A 152 7.01 -16.72 13.14
CA VAL A 152 6.96 -16.42 14.59
C VAL A 152 5.56 -16.64 15.13
N ALA A 153 4.52 -16.17 14.46
CA ALA A 153 3.13 -16.32 14.86
C ALA A 153 2.64 -17.79 14.90
N GLN A 154 3.31 -18.70 14.19
CA GLN A 154 2.95 -20.12 14.12
C GLN A 154 3.75 -21.00 15.08
N ARG A 155 4.74 -20.48 15.80
CA ARG A 155 5.59 -21.29 16.72
C ARG A 155 4.79 -21.96 17.83
N ASP A 156 3.80 -21.26 18.38
CA ASP A 156 3.08 -21.70 19.57
C ASP A 156 1.65 -22.18 19.28
N THR A 157 1.22 -22.17 18.00
CA THR A 157 -0.16 -22.53 17.64
C THR A 157 -0.24 -23.19 16.26
N ALA A 158 -0.65 -24.46 16.24
CA ALA A 158 -1.11 -25.11 15.02
C ALA A 158 -2.43 -24.46 14.57
N GLY A 159 -2.46 -23.82 13.41
CA GLY A 159 -3.68 -23.22 12.87
C GLY A 159 -3.46 -22.37 11.62
N ALA A 160 -4.56 -21.99 10.98
CA ALA A 160 -4.55 -21.18 9.77
C ALA A 160 -3.83 -19.85 10.01
N ALA A 161 -3.14 -19.36 8.98
CA ALA A 161 -2.48 -18.07 9.01
C ALA A 161 -3.53 -16.96 9.16
N ALA A 162 -3.57 -16.30 10.31
CA ALA A 162 -4.43 -15.17 10.61
C ALA A 162 -3.61 -13.90 10.79
N TRP A 163 -4.07 -12.78 10.25
CA TRP A 163 -3.38 -11.51 10.37
C TRP A 163 -3.25 -11.03 11.81
N SER A 164 -4.29 -11.24 12.63
CA SER A 164 -4.29 -10.86 14.04
C SER A 164 -3.14 -11.49 14.85
N ARG A 165 -2.76 -12.72 14.51
CA ARG A 165 -1.61 -13.40 15.14
C ARG A 165 -0.28 -12.76 14.70
N VAL A 166 -0.14 -12.43 13.43
CA VAL A 166 1.05 -11.73 12.89
C VAL A 166 1.20 -10.36 13.55
N GLU A 167 0.09 -9.64 13.73
CA GLU A 167 0.06 -8.34 14.39
C GLU A 167 0.46 -8.45 15.88
N ALA A 168 0.00 -9.46 16.58
CA ALA A 168 0.33 -9.70 17.99
C ALA A 168 1.83 -9.97 18.23
N VAL A 169 2.51 -10.67 17.31
CA VAL A 169 3.94 -10.97 17.42
C VAL A 169 4.84 -9.93 16.75
N ALA A 170 4.27 -8.89 16.13
CA ALA A 170 5.01 -7.90 15.37
C ALA A 170 6.21 -7.29 16.12
N PRO A 171 6.13 -6.95 17.44
CA PRO A 171 7.26 -6.44 18.21
C PRO A 171 8.43 -7.42 18.35
N GLN A 172 8.18 -8.72 18.19
CA GLN A 172 9.17 -9.79 18.38
C GLN A 172 9.93 -10.10 17.06
N VAL A 173 9.49 -9.54 15.92
CA VAL A 173 10.09 -9.82 14.60
C VAL A 173 11.26 -8.88 14.34
N PRO A 174 12.51 -9.39 14.30
CA PRO A 174 13.68 -8.54 14.12
C PRO A 174 13.65 -7.80 12.78
N ARG A 175 14.11 -6.54 12.79
CA ARG A 175 14.27 -5.69 11.60
C ARG A 175 12.96 -5.41 10.85
N TRP A 176 11.80 -5.58 11.48
CA TRP A 176 10.52 -5.18 10.93
C TRP A 176 10.09 -3.84 11.56
N ARG A 177 9.91 -2.83 10.74
CA ARG A 177 9.32 -1.54 11.13
C ARG A 177 7.80 -1.67 11.27
N TYR A 178 7.37 -2.59 12.14
CA TYR A 178 5.97 -3.04 12.25
C TYR A 178 4.97 -1.89 12.47
N ARG A 179 5.34 -0.86 13.23
CA ARG A 179 4.44 0.30 13.49
C ARG A 179 4.12 1.04 12.19
N GLU A 180 5.09 1.17 11.28
CA GLU A 180 4.88 1.74 9.96
C GLU A 180 3.95 0.87 9.13
N THR A 181 4.20 -0.42 9.04
CA THR A 181 3.38 -1.37 8.28
C THR A 181 1.94 -1.44 8.82
N LEU A 182 1.76 -1.52 10.14
CA LEU A 182 0.42 -1.53 10.73
C LEU A 182 -0.32 -0.20 10.53
N GLY A 183 0.41 0.94 10.58
CA GLY A 183 -0.09 2.26 10.24
C GLY A 183 -0.57 2.31 8.78
N TYR A 184 0.23 1.80 7.87
CA TYR A 184 -0.09 1.71 6.45
C TYR A 184 -1.39 0.94 6.18
N LEU A 185 -1.55 -0.23 6.78
CA LEU A 185 -2.80 -1.02 6.67
C LEU A 185 -4.03 -0.26 7.18
N ARG A 186 -3.90 0.45 8.32
CA ARG A 186 -4.99 1.28 8.86
C ARG A 186 -5.35 2.41 7.90
N THR A 187 -4.35 3.07 7.33
CA THR A 187 -4.54 4.16 6.36
C THR A 187 -5.25 3.68 5.10
N ILE A 188 -4.86 2.53 4.55
CA ILE A 188 -5.56 1.94 3.38
C ILE A 188 -7.03 1.65 3.71
N ARG A 189 -7.31 1.01 4.85
CA ARG A 189 -8.70 0.70 5.26
C ARG A 189 -9.53 1.98 5.43
N MET A 190 -8.96 3.01 6.02
CA MET A 190 -9.62 4.32 6.19
C MET A 190 -9.95 4.93 4.83
N HIS A 191 -8.99 5.01 3.90
CA HIS A 191 -9.23 5.53 2.56
C HIS A 191 -10.26 4.71 1.80
N HIS A 192 -10.18 3.38 1.86
CA HIS A 192 -11.16 2.49 1.23
C HIS A 192 -12.58 2.76 1.75
N ALA A 193 -12.77 2.89 3.07
CA ALA A 193 -14.07 3.19 3.66
C ALA A 193 -14.63 4.53 3.20
N VAL A 194 -13.78 5.56 3.05
CA VAL A 194 -14.18 6.89 2.53
C VAL A 194 -14.58 6.79 1.06
N ILE A 195 -13.81 6.08 0.23
CA ILE A 195 -14.12 5.95 -1.22
C ILE A 195 -15.43 5.18 -1.44
N ARG A 196 -15.73 4.17 -0.62
CA ARG A 196 -16.97 3.38 -0.74
C ARG A 196 -18.25 4.15 -0.42
N ARG A 197 -18.18 5.24 0.33
CA ARG A 197 -19.33 6.03 0.72
C ARG A 197 -19.71 7.10 -0.32
N ARG A 198 -18.87 7.27 -1.33
CA ARG A 198 -19.08 8.21 -2.45
C ARG A 198 -19.64 7.49 -3.67
#